data_88523212e2be850b07d9c60a0724a936
#
_entry.id   88523212e2be850b07d9c60a0724a936
#
_cell.length_a   1.000
_cell.length_b   1.000
_cell.length_c   1.000
_cell.angle_alpha   90.00
_cell.angle_beta   90.00
_cell.angle_gamma   90.00
#
_symmetry.space_group_name_H-M   'P 1'
#
loop_
_entity.id
_entity.type
_entity.pdbx_description
1 polymer ?
#
loop_
_entity_poly.entity_id
_entity_poly.type
_entity_poly.pdbx_seq_one_letter_code
_entity_poly.pdbx_strand_id
1 'polypeptide(L)'
;MRNLLLPLALLAVTLLAVPLVPMAAGDGRPDHDRARTALQRGEVLPLRDIVARAEAAFPGRLLEVELEEKDDAIVYDIELLSPDGRLIKLRYDARTGALLKAKGAGLTEPKHGHAAEKD
;
A
#
# COMPACT_ATOMS: atom_id res chain seq x y z
N MET A 1 -16.45 16.97 -74.33
CA MET A 1 -17.06 16.45 -73.11
C MET A 1 -15.96 15.83 -72.29
N ARG A 2 -15.58 16.51 -71.26
CA ARG A 2 -14.48 16.04 -70.42
C ARG A 2 -15.08 15.31 -69.22
N ASN A 3 -14.95 14.01 -69.25
CA ASN A 3 -15.23 13.21 -68.08
C ASN A 3 -14.10 13.40 -67.08
N LEU A 4 -14.34 14.27 -66.13
CA LEU A 4 -13.47 14.36 -64.95
C LEU A 4 -13.75 13.16 -64.10
N LEU A 5 -13.01 12.10 -64.36
CA LEU A 5 -12.91 11.03 -63.41
C LEU A 5 -12.03 11.50 -62.26
N LEU A 6 -12.68 12.02 -61.23
CA LEU A 6 -12.01 12.23 -59.97
C LEU A 6 -11.65 10.87 -59.40
N PRO A 7 -10.37 10.58 -59.23
CA PRO A 7 -10.03 9.38 -58.47
C PRO A 7 -10.58 9.58 -57.07
N LEU A 8 -11.51 8.71 -56.76
CA LEU A 8 -11.94 8.55 -55.37
C LEU A 8 -10.73 8.09 -54.59
N ALA A 9 -10.04 9.05 -54.00
CA ALA A 9 -8.98 8.70 -53.05
C ALA A 9 -9.66 7.98 -51.92
N LEU A 10 -9.54 6.67 -51.96
CA LEU A 10 -9.92 5.80 -50.88
C LEU A 10 -9.01 6.19 -49.71
N LEU A 11 -9.49 7.01 -48.83
CA LEU A 11 -8.85 7.33 -47.57
C LEU A 11 -8.99 6.06 -46.73
N ALA A 12 -8.03 5.15 -46.90
CA ALA A 12 -7.89 4.03 -45.99
C ALA A 12 -7.51 4.61 -44.64
N VAL A 13 -8.53 4.87 -43.82
CA VAL A 13 -8.33 5.09 -42.41
C VAL A 13 -7.84 3.76 -41.85
N THR A 14 -6.55 3.61 -41.87
CA THR A 14 -5.91 2.57 -41.07
C THR A 14 -6.19 2.91 -39.64
N LEU A 15 -7.25 2.33 -39.11
CA LEU A 15 -7.51 2.28 -37.70
C LEU A 15 -6.33 1.55 -37.07
N LEU A 16 -5.37 2.33 -36.58
CA LEU A 16 -4.26 1.81 -35.82
C LEU A 16 -4.89 1.20 -34.57
N ALA A 17 -5.12 -0.10 -34.59
CA ALA A 17 -5.50 -0.83 -33.42
C ALA A 17 -4.30 -0.75 -32.46
N VAL A 18 -4.36 0.22 -31.58
CA VAL A 18 -3.45 0.28 -30.44
C VAL A 18 -3.73 -0.98 -29.64
N PRO A 19 -2.79 -1.91 -29.56
CA PRO A 19 -3.00 -3.05 -28.67
C PRO A 19 -3.18 -2.49 -27.27
N LEU A 20 -4.34 -2.72 -26.72
CA LEU A 20 -4.59 -2.49 -25.32
C LEU A 20 -3.70 -3.49 -24.58
N VAL A 21 -2.49 -3.07 -24.29
CA VAL A 21 -1.61 -3.86 -23.43
C VAL A 21 -2.29 -3.88 -22.08
N PRO A 22 -2.77 -5.03 -21.60
CA PRO A 22 -3.24 -5.07 -20.23
C PRO A 22 -2.05 -4.66 -19.37
N MET A 23 -2.17 -3.51 -18.72
CA MET A 23 -1.24 -3.19 -17.66
C MET A 23 -1.35 -4.33 -16.66
N ALA A 24 -0.32 -5.15 -16.61
CA ALA A 24 -0.20 -6.12 -15.55
C ALA A 24 -0.30 -5.34 -14.24
N ALA A 25 -1.42 -5.50 -13.56
CA ALA A 25 -1.67 -4.83 -12.29
C ALA A 25 -0.63 -5.30 -11.31
N GLY A 26 0.34 -4.41 -11.06
CA GLY A 26 1.27 -4.53 -9.96
C GLY A 26 2.37 -5.57 -10.17
N ASP A 27 3.55 -5.18 -9.81
CA ASP A 27 4.59 -6.12 -9.45
C ASP A 27 4.09 -6.92 -8.25
N GLY A 28 3.35 -8.01 -8.53
CA GLY A 28 2.86 -8.90 -7.50
C GLY A 28 4.05 -9.57 -6.85
N ARG A 29 4.64 -8.90 -5.88
CA ARG A 29 5.45 -9.64 -4.93
C ARG A 29 4.50 -10.60 -4.23
N PRO A 30 4.84 -11.87 -4.12
CA PRO A 30 3.97 -12.87 -3.49
C PRO A 30 3.44 -12.41 -2.13
N ASP A 31 4.21 -11.65 -1.39
CA ASP A 31 3.90 -11.12 -0.06
C ASP A 31 2.74 -10.09 -0.09
N HIS A 32 2.71 -9.22 -1.11
CA HIS A 32 1.61 -8.27 -1.28
C HIS A 32 0.31 -8.95 -1.69
N ASP A 33 0.40 -10.01 -2.47
CA ASP A 33 -0.77 -10.77 -2.90
C ASP A 33 -1.43 -11.50 -1.73
N ARG A 34 -0.65 -12.06 -0.83
CA ARG A 34 -1.15 -12.71 0.38
C ARG A 34 -1.83 -11.72 1.32
N ALA A 35 -1.22 -10.56 1.54
CA ALA A 35 -1.78 -9.51 2.37
C ALA A 35 -3.10 -8.97 1.78
N ARG A 36 -3.14 -8.74 0.48
CA ARG A 36 -4.36 -8.31 -0.21
C ARG A 36 -5.46 -9.36 -0.13
N THR A 37 -5.14 -10.62 -0.33
CA THR A 37 -6.09 -11.72 -0.22
C THR A 37 -6.65 -11.82 1.20
N ALA A 38 -5.82 -11.69 2.21
CA ALA A 38 -6.25 -11.69 3.60
C ALA A 38 -7.21 -10.53 3.91
N LEU A 39 -6.94 -9.35 3.36
CA LEU A 39 -7.84 -8.20 3.48
C LEU A 39 -9.21 -8.47 2.82
N GLN A 40 -9.22 -9.02 1.61
CA GLN A 40 -10.44 -9.36 0.88
C GLN A 40 -11.28 -10.42 1.59
N ARG A 41 -10.65 -11.33 2.30
CA ARG A 41 -11.32 -12.40 3.08
C ARG A 41 -11.74 -11.96 4.47
N GLY A 42 -11.44 -10.73 4.87
CA GLY A 42 -11.72 -10.24 6.22
C GLY A 42 -10.87 -10.87 7.31
N GLU A 43 -9.72 -11.43 6.95
CA GLU A 43 -8.77 -12.05 7.89
C GLU A 43 -7.92 -11.01 8.62
N VAL A 44 -7.93 -9.77 8.15
CA VAL A 44 -7.22 -8.64 8.75
C VAL A 44 -8.19 -7.51 9.05
N LEU A 45 -7.85 -6.69 10.01
CA LEU A 45 -8.64 -5.50 10.35
C LEU A 45 -8.63 -4.49 9.20
N PRO A 46 -9.74 -3.77 8.99
CA PRO A 46 -9.77 -2.71 8.01
C PRO A 46 -8.76 -1.61 8.34
N LEU A 47 -8.20 -1.01 7.30
CA LEU A 47 -7.23 0.09 7.42
C LEU A 47 -7.74 1.21 8.32
N ARG A 48 -9.02 1.61 8.21
CA ARG A 48 -9.61 2.67 9.03
C ARG A 48 -9.48 2.42 10.53
N ASP A 49 -9.57 1.16 10.96
CA ASP A 49 -9.46 0.79 12.38
C ASP A 49 -8.02 0.93 12.86
N ILE A 50 -7.06 0.57 12.01
CA ILE A 50 -5.64 0.73 12.32
C ILE A 50 -5.23 2.20 12.34
N VAL A 51 -5.69 2.98 11.38
CA VAL A 51 -5.44 4.44 11.34
C VAL A 51 -6.02 5.12 12.58
N ALA A 52 -7.24 4.77 12.97
CA ALA A 52 -7.84 5.32 14.18
C ALA A 52 -7.04 5.00 15.44
N ARG A 53 -6.48 3.80 15.55
CA ARG A 53 -5.59 3.41 16.65
C ARG A 53 -4.30 4.22 16.65
N ALA A 54 -3.70 4.41 15.49
CA ALA A 54 -2.47 5.18 15.34
C ALA A 54 -2.68 6.66 15.72
N GLU A 55 -3.74 7.27 15.22
CA GLU A 55 -4.08 8.67 15.50
C GLU A 55 -4.45 8.91 16.97
N ALA A 56 -5.08 7.93 17.62
CA ALA A 56 -5.41 8.00 19.04
C ALA A 56 -4.18 7.88 19.94
N ALA A 57 -3.18 7.14 19.53
CA ALA A 57 -1.98 6.84 20.33
C ALA A 57 -0.83 7.81 20.09
N PHE A 58 -0.74 8.37 18.89
CA PHE A 58 0.38 9.22 18.47
C PHE A 58 -0.13 10.50 17.82
N PRO A 59 0.31 11.67 18.29
CA PRO A 59 -0.06 12.93 17.66
C PRO A 59 0.65 13.04 16.30
N GLY A 60 -0.12 13.28 15.24
CA GLY A 60 0.47 13.44 13.93
C GLY A 60 -0.53 13.31 12.81
N ARG A 61 -0.04 13.62 11.62
CA ARG A 61 -0.79 13.49 10.37
C ARG A 61 -0.32 12.25 9.63
N LEU A 62 -1.26 11.47 9.15
CA LEU A 62 -0.97 10.31 8.30
C LEU A 62 -0.30 10.74 7.00
N LEU A 63 0.84 10.15 6.69
CA LEU A 63 1.58 10.33 5.44
C LEU A 63 1.44 9.13 4.51
N GLU A 64 1.61 7.94 5.06
CA GLU A 64 1.65 6.71 4.26
C GLU A 64 1.16 5.51 5.07
N VAL A 65 0.54 4.56 4.37
CA VAL A 65 0.17 3.25 4.91
C VAL A 65 0.50 2.19 3.89
N GLU A 66 1.13 1.13 4.34
CA GLU A 66 1.38 -0.08 3.55
C GLU A 66 0.85 -1.31 4.28
N LEU A 67 0.20 -2.19 3.53
CA LEU A 67 -0.15 -3.54 4.00
C LEU A 67 0.83 -4.52 3.38
N GLU A 68 1.56 -5.25 4.19
CA GLU A 68 2.57 -6.17 3.70
C GLU A 68 2.72 -7.42 4.60
N GLU A 69 3.36 -8.43 4.08
CA GLU A 69 3.76 -9.59 4.86
C GLU A 69 5.22 -9.44 5.26
N LYS A 70 5.48 -9.60 6.55
CA LYS A 70 6.82 -9.61 7.12
C LYS A 70 6.94 -10.71 8.16
N ASP A 71 7.98 -11.52 8.06
CA ASP A 71 8.26 -12.59 9.03
C ASP A 71 7.04 -13.49 9.29
N ASP A 72 6.35 -13.88 8.19
CA ASP A 72 5.11 -14.68 8.20
C ASP A 72 3.89 -14.00 8.87
N ALA A 73 4.00 -12.73 9.22
CA ALA A 73 2.90 -11.92 9.72
C ALA A 73 2.43 -10.90 8.70
N ILE A 74 1.13 -10.64 8.67
CA ILE A 74 0.57 -9.55 7.87
C ILE A 74 0.52 -8.31 8.75
N VAL A 75 1.13 -7.24 8.27
CA VAL A 75 1.32 -6.00 9.04
C VAL A 75 0.89 -4.77 8.26
N TYR A 76 0.45 -3.75 8.99
CA TYR A 76 0.32 -2.39 8.47
C TYR A 76 1.52 -1.58 8.94
N ASP A 77 2.26 -1.05 7.98
CA ASP A 77 3.29 -0.04 8.22
C ASP A 77 2.70 1.34 8.00
N ILE A 78 2.78 2.19 8.99
CA ILE A 78 2.20 3.54 8.99
C ILE A 78 3.30 4.56 9.22
N GLU A 79 3.28 5.62 8.43
CA GLU A 79 4.10 6.79 8.65
C GLU A 79 3.23 8.00 9.01
N LEU A 80 3.55 8.63 10.12
CA LEU A 80 2.92 9.86 10.59
C LEU A 80 3.94 11.00 10.61
N LEU A 81 3.49 12.19 10.34
CA LEU A 81 4.25 13.41 10.58
C LEU A 81 3.77 14.03 11.88
N SER A 82 4.64 14.11 12.88
CA SER A 82 4.33 14.74 14.14
C SER A 82 4.16 16.26 14.01
N PRO A 83 3.50 16.94 14.95
CA PRO A 83 3.31 18.41 14.90
C PRO A 83 4.62 19.19 14.85
N ASP A 84 5.71 18.64 15.38
CA ASP A 84 7.05 19.23 15.35
C ASP A 84 7.87 18.85 14.10
N GLY A 85 7.22 18.20 13.12
CA GLY A 85 7.83 17.90 11.83
C GLY A 85 8.69 16.65 11.79
N ARG A 86 8.55 15.75 12.75
CA ARG A 86 9.31 14.50 12.81
C ARG A 86 8.53 13.34 12.28
N LEU A 87 9.23 12.42 11.62
CA LEU A 87 8.65 11.21 11.08
C LEU A 87 8.49 10.16 12.18
N ILE A 88 7.27 9.64 12.30
CA ILE A 88 6.95 8.53 13.20
C ILE A 88 6.59 7.33 12.35
N LYS A 89 7.28 6.22 12.57
CA LYS A 89 7.01 4.95 11.88
C LYS A 89 6.42 3.95 12.87
N LEU A 90 5.26 3.43 12.51
CA LEU A 90 4.51 2.47 13.32
C LEU A 90 4.28 1.19 12.53
N ARG A 91 4.34 0.07 13.22
CA ARG A 91 3.94 -1.22 12.66
C ARG A 91 2.89 -1.86 13.54
N TYR A 92 1.77 -2.22 12.93
CA TYR A 92 0.68 -2.93 13.58
C TYR A 92 0.52 -4.33 13.02
N ASP A 93 0.21 -5.28 13.88
CA ASP A 93 -0.30 -6.56 13.43
C ASP A 93 -1.66 -6.33 12.75
N ALA A 94 -1.79 -6.75 11.50
CA ALA A 94 -3.00 -6.49 10.73
C ALA A 94 -4.21 -7.32 11.21
N ARG A 95 -3.98 -8.44 11.85
CA ARG A 95 -5.05 -9.32 12.36
C ARG A 95 -5.58 -8.87 13.71
N THR A 96 -4.69 -8.52 14.61
CA THR A 96 -5.03 -8.20 15.99
C THR A 96 -5.13 -6.70 16.26
N GLY A 97 -4.47 -5.87 15.44
CA GLY A 97 -4.32 -4.44 15.67
C GLY A 97 -3.33 -4.10 16.78
N ALA A 98 -2.51 -5.03 17.19
CA ALA A 98 -1.47 -4.79 18.17
C ALA A 98 -0.33 -3.96 17.59
N LEU A 99 0.16 -2.98 18.33
CA LEU A 99 1.35 -2.23 17.96
C LEU A 99 2.58 -3.11 18.15
N LEU A 100 3.28 -3.40 17.05
CA LEU A 100 4.49 -4.22 17.05
C LEU A 100 5.77 -3.40 17.14
N LYS A 101 5.75 -2.19 16.57
CA LYS A 101 6.93 -1.34 16.52
C LYS A 101 6.53 0.12 16.42
N ALA A 102 7.26 0.96 17.15
CA ALA A 102 7.16 2.40 17.01
C ALA A 102 8.58 2.98 16.97
N LYS A 103 8.86 3.75 15.92
CA LYS A 103 10.12 4.47 15.75
C LYS A 103 9.84 5.93 15.46
N GLY A 104 10.62 6.81 16.06
CA GLY A 104 10.52 8.23 15.80
C GLY A 104 11.11 9.03 16.96
N ALA A 105 11.21 10.31 16.75
CA ALA A 105 11.79 11.19 17.74
C ALA A 105 10.95 11.22 19.03
N GLY A 106 11.56 10.93 20.14
CA GLY A 106 10.93 10.94 21.46
C GLY A 106 10.10 9.70 21.78
N LEU A 107 10.06 8.72 20.88
CA LEU A 107 9.44 7.43 21.15
C LEU A 107 10.52 6.49 21.67
N THR A 108 10.38 6.04 22.89
CA THR A 108 11.06 4.83 23.32
C THR A 108 10.39 3.66 22.60
N GLU A 109 11.16 2.86 21.90
CA GLU A 109 10.64 1.59 21.43
C GLU A 109 9.96 0.89 22.60
N PRO A 110 8.72 0.39 22.42
CA PRO A 110 8.18 -0.48 23.41
C PRO A 110 9.23 -1.57 23.62
N LYS A 111 9.73 -1.66 24.84
CA LYS A 111 10.55 -2.82 25.18
C LYS A 111 9.71 -4.03 24.85
N HIS A 112 9.94 -4.57 23.64
CA HIS A 112 9.64 -5.95 23.48
C HIS A 112 10.39 -6.61 24.63
N GLY A 113 9.62 -7.11 25.59
CA GLY A 113 10.24 -7.98 26.55
C GLY A 113 10.96 -9.00 25.73
N HIS A 114 12.20 -8.74 25.45
CA HIS A 114 13.09 -9.84 25.30
C HIS A 114 12.87 -10.58 26.60
N ALA A 115 12.02 -11.59 26.51
CA ALA A 115 12.18 -12.69 27.41
C ALA A 115 13.68 -12.89 27.42
N ALA A 116 14.28 -12.40 28.48
CA ALA A 116 15.69 -12.23 28.53
C ALA A 116 16.29 -13.50 28.00
N GLU A 117 16.94 -13.37 26.84
CA GLU A 117 17.85 -14.39 26.46
C GLU A 117 18.91 -14.38 27.53
N LYS A 118 18.62 -15.13 28.52
CA LYS A 118 19.59 -15.43 29.55
C LYS A 118 20.42 -16.58 29.02
N ASP A 119 21.57 -16.23 28.68
CA ASP A 119 22.62 -17.21 28.66
C ASP A 119 22.67 -17.97 29.99
#